data_8ffed78216e9f81708622f68d097d0b0
#
_entry.id   8ffed78216e9f81708622f68d097d0b0
#
_cell.length_a   1.000
_cell.length_b   1.000
_cell.length_c   1.000
_cell.angle_alpha   90.00
_cell.angle_beta   90.00
_cell.angle_gamma   90.00
#
_symmetry.space_group_name_H-M   'P 1'
#
loop_
_entity.id
_entity.type
_entity.pdbx_description
1 polymer ?
#
loop_
_entity_poly.entity_id
_entity_poly.type
_entity_poly.pdbx_seq_one_letter_code
_entity_poly.pdbx_strand_id
1 'polypeptide(L)'
;MKTVTDYFGDLVFDDRVMKATLSAKVYSSLRKTIDEGCELDISVANAVATAMKDWAISKGATHFTHWFQPLTGITAEKHDSFITPSPDGGVIMEFSGKELIKGEPDASSFPNGGLRATFEARGYTAWDPTSYAFIKDNSLCIPTAFCSYGGYALDKKTPLLRSMEALHRQTIRILLR
;
A
#
# COMPACT_ATOMS: atom_id res chain seq x y z
N MET A 1 -29.37 3.77 15.41
CA MET A 1 -28.52 4.81 14.80
C MET A 1 -27.09 4.34 14.94
N LYS A 2 -26.30 4.24 13.84
CA LYS A 2 -24.89 3.84 13.96
C LYS A 2 -24.12 4.96 14.66
N THR A 3 -23.26 4.61 15.60
CA THR A 3 -22.37 5.54 16.30
C THR A 3 -21.03 5.65 15.58
N VAL A 4 -20.19 6.62 15.91
CA VAL A 4 -18.86 6.77 15.32
C VAL A 4 -18.03 5.50 15.48
N THR A 5 -18.16 4.80 16.59
CA THR A 5 -17.48 3.55 16.88
C THR A 5 -17.87 2.40 15.95
N ASP A 6 -19.06 2.47 15.34
CA ASP A 6 -19.57 1.40 14.46
C ASP A 6 -18.99 1.47 13.04
N TYR A 7 -18.44 2.64 12.64
CA TYR A 7 -17.88 2.84 11.30
C TYR A 7 -16.44 3.36 11.28
N PHE A 8 -15.88 3.68 12.45
CA PHE A 8 -14.49 4.13 12.53
C PHE A 8 -13.52 3.03 12.10
N GLY A 9 -12.73 3.31 11.08
CA GLY A 9 -11.77 2.35 10.52
C GLY A 9 -12.38 1.32 9.55
N ASP A 10 -13.67 1.38 9.23
CA ASP A 10 -14.32 0.43 8.32
C ASP A 10 -13.73 0.40 6.90
N LEU A 11 -13.08 1.49 6.50
CA LEU A 11 -12.42 1.66 5.20
C LEU A 11 -10.90 1.56 5.30
N VAL A 12 -10.36 0.94 6.36
CA VAL A 12 -8.93 0.72 6.57
C VAL A 12 -8.65 -0.77 6.57
N PHE A 13 -7.70 -1.20 5.77
CA PHE A 13 -7.18 -2.57 5.74
C PHE A 13 -6.22 -2.76 6.91
N ASP A 14 -6.77 -2.68 8.13
CA ASP A 14 -6.03 -2.74 9.38
C ASP A 14 -5.69 -4.18 9.80
N ASP A 15 -5.03 -4.32 10.93
CA ASP A 15 -4.61 -5.61 11.48
C ASP A 15 -5.81 -6.56 11.73
N ARG A 16 -6.98 -6.03 12.09
CA ARG A 16 -8.21 -6.81 12.29
C ARG A 16 -8.67 -7.42 10.96
N VAL A 17 -8.67 -6.62 9.90
CA VAL A 17 -9.07 -7.07 8.55
C VAL A 17 -8.05 -8.07 8.03
N MET A 18 -6.76 -7.78 8.16
CA MET A 18 -5.69 -8.70 7.76
C MET A 18 -5.83 -10.07 8.44
N LYS A 19 -6.04 -10.07 9.75
CA LYS A 19 -6.21 -11.30 10.54
C LYS A 19 -7.47 -12.07 10.18
N ALA A 20 -8.52 -11.38 9.77
CA ALA A 20 -9.80 -12.01 9.38
C ALA A 20 -9.78 -12.56 7.94
N THR A 21 -8.99 -11.96 7.05
CA THR A 21 -9.00 -12.29 5.61
C THR A 21 -7.84 -13.16 5.16
N LEU A 22 -6.73 -13.13 5.89
CA LEU A 22 -5.53 -13.91 5.57
C LEU A 22 -5.53 -15.25 6.31
N SER A 23 -4.92 -16.27 5.70
CA SER A 23 -4.64 -17.50 6.43
C SER A 23 -3.66 -17.22 7.59
N ALA A 24 -3.73 -18.01 8.67
CA ALA A 24 -2.86 -17.83 9.83
C ALA A 24 -1.36 -17.82 9.47
N LYS A 25 -0.96 -18.65 8.51
CA LYS A 25 0.42 -18.71 8.01
C LYS A 25 0.83 -17.43 7.31
N VAL A 26 -0.01 -16.92 6.38
CA VAL A 26 0.26 -15.68 5.63
C VAL A 26 0.28 -14.50 6.58
N TYR A 27 -0.69 -14.41 7.48
CA TYR A 27 -0.73 -13.33 8.48
C TYR A 27 0.51 -13.33 9.38
N SER A 28 0.93 -14.49 9.87
CA SER A 28 2.16 -14.60 10.69
C SER A 28 3.42 -14.17 9.92
N SER A 29 3.53 -14.57 8.65
CA SER A 29 4.64 -14.17 7.80
C SER A 29 4.64 -12.66 7.53
N LEU A 30 3.48 -12.08 7.24
CA LEU A 30 3.33 -10.63 7.07
C LEU A 30 3.70 -9.88 8.35
N ARG A 31 3.24 -10.36 9.51
CA ARG A 31 3.61 -9.76 10.81
C ARG A 31 5.12 -9.77 11.04
N LYS A 32 5.77 -10.88 10.70
CA LYS A 32 7.24 -10.96 10.77
C LYS A 32 7.92 -9.91 9.89
N THR A 33 7.45 -9.75 8.64
CA THR A 33 7.95 -8.70 7.74
C THR A 33 7.80 -7.31 8.36
N ILE A 34 6.63 -7.01 8.95
CA ILE A 34 6.35 -5.72 9.58
C ILE A 34 7.24 -5.50 10.81
N ASP A 35 7.37 -6.51 11.67
CA ASP A 35 8.05 -6.38 12.95
C ASP A 35 9.58 -6.38 12.82
N GLU A 36 10.12 -7.13 11.88
CA GLU A 36 11.56 -7.27 11.65
C GLU A 36 12.10 -6.37 10.52
N GLY A 37 11.22 -5.77 9.70
CA GLY A 37 11.63 -4.96 8.55
C GLY A 37 12.24 -5.77 7.41
N CYS A 38 11.91 -7.06 7.32
CA CYS A 38 12.40 -7.95 6.27
C CYS A 38 11.68 -7.70 4.94
N GLU A 39 12.28 -8.16 3.86
CA GLU A 39 11.66 -8.16 2.53
C GLU A 39 10.38 -9.02 2.51
N LEU A 40 9.37 -8.55 1.80
CA LEU A 40 8.10 -9.26 1.65
C LEU A 40 8.25 -10.37 0.59
N ASP A 41 8.04 -11.61 0.99
CA ASP A 41 8.04 -12.75 0.08
C ASP A 41 6.91 -12.63 -0.96
N ILE A 42 7.18 -13.00 -2.22
CA ILE A 42 6.22 -12.87 -3.32
C ILE A 42 4.96 -13.71 -3.12
N SER A 43 5.07 -14.87 -2.50
CA SER A 43 3.90 -15.72 -2.24
C SER A 43 2.99 -15.11 -1.16
N VAL A 44 3.59 -14.50 -0.15
CA VAL A 44 2.89 -13.75 0.88
C VAL A 44 2.26 -12.50 0.28
N ALA A 45 3.00 -11.76 -0.56
CA ALA A 45 2.50 -10.58 -1.25
C ALA A 45 1.29 -10.90 -2.15
N ASN A 46 1.32 -12.01 -2.89
CA ASN A 46 0.19 -12.44 -3.72
C ASN A 46 -1.06 -12.74 -2.88
N ALA A 47 -0.91 -13.44 -1.76
CA ALA A 47 -2.02 -13.73 -0.87
C ALA A 47 -2.60 -12.45 -0.23
N VAL A 48 -1.73 -11.53 0.17
CA VAL A 48 -2.14 -10.22 0.72
C VAL A 48 -2.84 -9.38 -0.34
N ALA A 49 -2.30 -9.31 -1.56
CA ALA A 49 -2.90 -8.57 -2.67
C ALA A 49 -4.30 -9.08 -2.99
N THR A 50 -4.48 -10.40 -3.08
CA THR A 50 -5.80 -11.00 -3.30
C THR A 50 -6.78 -10.61 -2.19
N ALA A 51 -6.40 -10.79 -0.93
CA ALA A 51 -7.26 -10.45 0.20
C ALA A 51 -7.58 -8.94 0.25
N MET A 52 -6.60 -8.09 -0.02
CA MET A 52 -6.75 -6.64 -0.06
C MET A 52 -7.70 -6.20 -1.18
N LYS A 53 -7.56 -6.78 -2.38
CA LYS A 53 -8.46 -6.55 -3.51
C LYS A 53 -9.89 -6.99 -3.18
N ASP A 54 -10.08 -8.21 -2.71
CA ASP A 54 -11.42 -8.75 -2.43
C ASP A 54 -12.11 -7.93 -1.32
N TRP A 55 -11.37 -7.54 -0.29
CA TRP A 55 -11.86 -6.63 0.73
C TRP A 55 -12.23 -5.26 0.13
N ALA A 56 -11.36 -4.66 -0.69
CA ALA A 56 -11.61 -3.35 -1.28
C ALA A 56 -12.85 -3.36 -2.18
N ILE A 57 -13.00 -4.39 -3.02
CA ILE A 57 -14.17 -4.58 -3.88
C ILE A 57 -15.45 -4.74 -3.03
N SER A 58 -15.39 -5.49 -1.92
CA SER A 58 -16.53 -5.64 -1.00
C SER A 58 -16.96 -4.31 -0.35
N LYS A 59 -16.06 -3.33 -0.31
CA LYS A 59 -16.31 -1.96 0.17
C LYS A 59 -16.66 -0.97 -0.95
N GLY A 60 -16.78 -1.44 -2.20
CA GLY A 60 -17.17 -0.63 -3.35
C GLY A 60 -16.01 0.02 -4.10
N ALA A 61 -14.76 -0.34 -3.83
CA ALA A 61 -13.64 0.14 -4.60
C ALA A 61 -13.63 -0.48 -6.00
N THR A 62 -13.32 0.33 -7.00
CA THR A 62 -13.21 -0.05 -8.42
C THR A 62 -11.80 0.15 -8.96
N HIS A 63 -11.01 0.95 -8.27
CA HIS A 63 -9.66 1.34 -8.64
C HIS A 63 -8.72 1.18 -7.45
N PHE A 64 -7.43 1.22 -7.74
CA PHE A 64 -6.39 1.34 -6.73
C PHE A 64 -5.39 2.44 -7.10
N THR A 65 -4.67 2.95 -6.13
CA THR A 65 -3.63 3.94 -6.33
C THR A 65 -2.42 3.65 -5.44
N HIS A 66 -1.24 3.73 -6.02
CA HIS A 66 0.00 3.82 -5.26
C HIS A 66 0.16 5.27 -4.78
N TRP A 67 0.12 5.44 -3.48
CA TRP A 67 0.07 6.74 -2.83
C TRP A 67 1.40 7.04 -2.14
N PHE A 68 2.11 8.06 -2.62
CA PHE A 68 3.41 8.45 -2.13
C PHE A 68 3.61 9.97 -2.24
N GLN A 69 4.63 10.50 -1.60
CA GLN A 69 4.95 11.92 -1.66
C GLN A 69 6.38 12.10 -2.16
N PRO A 70 6.57 12.39 -3.45
CA PRO A 70 7.90 12.62 -4.00
C PRO A 70 8.59 13.82 -3.37
N LEU A 71 9.91 13.96 -3.58
CA LEU A 71 10.72 15.04 -3.02
C LEU A 71 10.25 16.46 -3.39
N THR A 72 9.33 16.57 -4.35
CA THR A 72 8.64 17.84 -4.68
C THR A 72 7.78 18.38 -3.53
N GLY A 73 7.47 17.57 -2.53
CA GLY A 73 6.62 17.93 -1.40
C GLY A 73 5.12 17.80 -1.64
N ILE A 74 4.72 17.43 -2.86
CA ILE A 74 3.32 17.25 -3.27
C ILE A 74 3.02 15.75 -3.33
N THR A 75 1.85 15.33 -2.82
CA THR A 75 1.41 13.93 -2.93
C THR A 75 1.24 13.53 -4.38
N ALA A 76 1.80 12.39 -4.75
CA ALA A 76 1.62 11.78 -6.05
C ALA A 76 0.80 10.49 -5.90
N GLU A 77 0.00 10.20 -6.92
CA GLU A 77 -0.87 9.05 -6.98
C GLU A 77 -0.83 8.47 -8.39
N LYS A 78 -0.61 7.17 -8.50
CA LYS A 78 -0.80 6.44 -9.73
C LYS A 78 -2.09 5.64 -9.61
N HIS A 79 -3.14 6.14 -10.27
CA HIS A 79 -4.42 5.45 -10.31
C HIS A 79 -4.43 4.36 -11.36
N ASP A 80 -5.01 3.23 -11.02
CA ASP A 80 -5.21 2.11 -11.92
C ASP A 80 -6.55 1.43 -11.63
N SER A 81 -7.08 0.68 -12.59
CA SER A 81 -8.32 -0.07 -12.41
C SER A 81 -8.00 -1.51 -12.02
N PHE A 82 -8.88 -2.12 -11.22
CA PHE A 82 -8.81 -3.57 -11.00
C PHE A 82 -9.20 -4.37 -12.24
N ILE A 83 -9.82 -3.75 -13.25
CA ILE A 83 -10.33 -4.43 -14.44
C ILE A 83 -9.18 -4.67 -15.43
N THR A 84 -8.99 -5.94 -15.77
CA THR A 84 -8.06 -6.38 -16.81
C THR A 84 -8.83 -7.10 -17.91
N PRO A 85 -8.62 -6.79 -19.22
CA PRO A 85 -9.25 -7.52 -20.31
C PRO A 85 -8.83 -9.00 -20.30
N SER A 86 -9.82 -9.88 -20.49
CA SER A 86 -9.58 -11.30 -20.62
C SER A 86 -9.44 -11.68 -22.10
N PRO A 87 -8.64 -12.73 -22.45
CA PRO A 87 -8.44 -13.17 -23.83
C PRO A 87 -9.73 -13.61 -24.55
N ASP A 88 -10.76 -13.98 -23.81
CA ASP A 88 -12.08 -14.39 -24.33
C ASP A 88 -13.03 -13.20 -24.60
N GLY A 89 -12.53 -11.95 -24.47
CA GLY A 89 -13.29 -10.74 -24.68
C GLY A 89 -14.09 -10.27 -23.46
N GLY A 90 -13.92 -10.95 -22.33
CA GLY A 90 -14.47 -10.53 -21.05
C GLY A 90 -13.53 -9.61 -20.26
N VAL A 91 -13.80 -9.46 -18.98
CA VAL A 91 -12.95 -8.74 -18.02
C VAL A 91 -12.78 -9.56 -16.75
N ILE A 92 -11.62 -9.46 -16.16
CA ILE A 92 -11.32 -10.03 -14.84
C ILE A 92 -10.93 -8.92 -13.87
N MET A 93 -11.11 -9.17 -12.59
CA MET A 93 -10.63 -8.27 -11.54
C MET A 93 -9.29 -8.79 -11.03
N GLU A 94 -8.23 -8.05 -11.30
CA GLU A 94 -6.86 -8.46 -10.98
C GLU A 94 -6.15 -7.44 -10.10
N PHE A 95 -5.39 -7.94 -9.15
CA PHE A 95 -4.43 -7.19 -8.36
C PHE A 95 -3.44 -8.20 -7.77
N SER A 96 -2.20 -8.13 -8.18
CA SER A 96 -1.19 -9.12 -7.83
C SER A 96 -0.21 -8.60 -6.78
N GLY A 97 0.52 -9.52 -6.15
CA GLY A 97 1.59 -9.16 -5.23
C GLY A 97 2.74 -8.39 -5.88
N LYS A 98 2.88 -8.47 -7.20
CA LYS A 98 3.83 -7.65 -7.96
C LYS A 98 3.56 -6.16 -7.74
N GLU A 99 2.29 -5.76 -7.72
CA GLU A 99 1.90 -4.37 -7.46
C GLU A 99 2.29 -3.90 -6.06
N LEU A 100 2.34 -4.82 -5.09
CA LEU A 100 2.79 -4.51 -3.74
C LEU A 100 4.31 -4.45 -3.61
N ILE A 101 5.04 -5.38 -4.24
CA ILE A 101 6.50 -5.48 -4.07
C ILE A 101 7.25 -4.50 -4.96
N LYS A 102 6.85 -4.42 -6.23
CA LYS A 102 7.57 -3.65 -7.25
C LYS A 102 6.63 -3.11 -8.31
N GLY A 103 5.78 -2.18 -7.90
CA GLY A 103 4.94 -1.43 -8.82
C GLY A 103 5.77 -0.50 -9.70
N GLU A 104 5.35 -0.29 -10.93
CA GLU A 104 6.01 0.64 -11.84
C GLU A 104 5.35 2.02 -11.74
N PRO A 105 6.06 3.05 -11.23
CA PRO A 105 5.53 4.40 -11.25
C PRO A 105 5.58 4.95 -12.68
N ASP A 106 4.52 5.61 -13.08
CA ASP A 106 4.48 6.38 -14.31
C ASP A 106 4.94 7.82 -14.03
N ALA A 107 5.61 8.44 -15.01
CA ALA A 107 5.99 9.85 -14.94
C ALA A 107 4.76 10.78 -14.79
N SER A 108 3.60 10.39 -15.29
CA SER A 108 2.33 11.10 -15.09
C SER A 108 1.86 11.14 -13.64
N SER A 109 2.38 10.27 -12.78
CA SER A 109 2.10 10.26 -11.34
C SER A 109 2.74 11.45 -10.61
N PHE A 110 3.64 12.18 -11.25
CA PHE A 110 4.31 13.34 -10.66
C PHE A 110 3.56 14.63 -10.99
N PRO A 111 3.26 15.49 -10.01
CA PRO A 111 2.44 16.69 -10.21
C PRO A 111 2.99 17.70 -11.21
N ASN A 112 4.29 17.71 -11.46
CA ASN A 112 4.98 18.61 -12.38
C ASN A 112 5.13 18.08 -13.82
N GLY A 113 4.37 17.04 -14.18
CA GLY A 113 4.47 16.38 -15.49
C GLY A 113 5.80 15.69 -15.76
N GLY A 114 6.66 15.60 -14.77
CA GLY A 114 7.80 14.71 -14.76
C GLY A 114 9.09 15.19 -15.44
N LEU A 115 9.22 16.42 -15.89
CA LEU A 115 10.41 16.86 -16.61
C LEU A 115 11.72 16.66 -15.84
N ARG A 116 11.77 17.02 -14.56
CA ARG A 116 12.92 16.77 -13.70
C ARG A 116 12.78 15.50 -12.88
N ALA A 117 11.58 15.26 -12.39
CA ALA A 117 11.26 14.07 -11.61
C ALA A 117 11.33 12.79 -12.45
N THR A 118 11.10 12.82 -13.77
CA THR A 118 11.26 11.65 -14.64
C THR A 118 12.70 11.18 -14.72
N PHE A 119 13.67 12.08 -14.66
CA PHE A 119 15.08 11.70 -14.63
C PHE A 119 15.46 11.05 -13.29
N GLU A 120 14.88 11.52 -12.20
CA GLU A 120 15.06 11.00 -10.85
C GLU A 120 14.13 9.82 -10.54
N ALA A 121 13.02 9.69 -11.29
CA ALA A 121 11.93 8.74 -11.07
C ALA A 121 12.14 7.35 -11.69
N ARG A 122 13.33 7.02 -12.12
CA ARG A 122 13.66 5.66 -12.53
C ARG A 122 13.79 4.78 -11.31
N GLY A 123 12.71 4.10 -10.98
CA GLY A 123 12.63 3.31 -9.77
C GLY A 123 11.37 2.46 -9.72
N TYR A 124 10.96 2.13 -8.54
CA TYR A 124 9.78 1.32 -8.30
C TYR A 124 9.06 1.78 -7.03
N THR A 125 7.78 1.48 -6.96
CA THR A 125 6.97 1.65 -5.76
C THR A 125 6.88 0.32 -5.02
N ALA A 126 7.03 0.36 -3.70
CA ALA A 126 6.83 -0.81 -2.85
C ALA A 126 5.85 -0.46 -1.73
N TRP A 127 4.87 -1.30 -1.50
CA TRP A 127 3.97 -1.13 -0.37
C TRP A 127 4.76 -1.10 0.94
N ASP A 128 4.44 -0.15 1.78
CA ASP A 128 4.92 -0.13 3.15
C ASP A 128 3.91 -0.84 4.06
N PRO A 129 4.14 -2.10 4.45
CA PRO A 129 3.20 -2.85 5.25
C PRO A 129 3.04 -2.33 6.68
N THR A 130 3.87 -1.38 7.11
CA THR A 130 3.70 -0.67 8.40
C THR A 130 2.64 0.42 8.32
N SER A 131 2.19 0.77 7.11
CA SER A 131 1.17 1.77 6.84
C SER A 131 -0.04 1.09 6.20
N TYR A 132 -1.19 1.18 6.88
CA TYR A 132 -2.40 0.53 6.40
C TYR A 132 -2.90 1.12 5.09
N ALA A 133 -3.26 0.24 4.15
CA ALA A 133 -4.04 0.64 2.98
C ALA A 133 -5.46 1.04 3.40
N PHE A 134 -6.07 1.95 2.67
CA PHE A 134 -7.39 2.47 2.99
C PHE A 134 -8.16 2.81 1.73
N ILE A 135 -9.48 2.94 1.85
CA ILE A 135 -10.35 3.32 0.73
C ILE A 135 -10.74 4.79 0.87
N LYS A 136 -10.60 5.52 -0.24
CA LYS A 136 -11.05 6.88 -0.42
C LYS A 136 -11.60 7.02 -1.84
N ASP A 137 -12.78 7.60 -1.97
CA ASP A 137 -13.42 7.92 -3.26
C ASP A 137 -13.45 6.72 -4.26
N ASN A 138 -13.87 5.56 -3.78
CA ASN A 138 -13.90 4.28 -4.51
C ASN A 138 -12.54 3.77 -5.00
N SER A 139 -11.45 4.30 -4.46
CA SER A 139 -10.09 3.84 -4.76
C SER A 139 -9.43 3.27 -3.52
N LEU A 140 -8.79 2.12 -3.69
CA LEU A 140 -7.89 1.57 -2.69
C LEU A 140 -6.57 2.35 -2.72
N CYS A 141 -6.31 3.13 -1.69
CA CYS A 141 -5.07 3.88 -1.52
C CYS A 141 -4.03 3.00 -0.81
N ILE A 142 -2.91 2.75 -1.47
CA ILE A 142 -1.83 1.91 -0.98
C ILE A 142 -0.63 2.79 -0.63
N PRO A 143 -0.33 3.03 0.66
CA PRO A 143 0.86 3.78 1.04
C PRO A 143 2.12 3.05 0.58
N THR A 144 2.92 3.71 -0.27
CA THR A 144 4.11 3.10 -0.85
C THR A 144 5.36 3.93 -0.58
N ALA A 145 6.48 3.25 -0.47
CA ALA A 145 7.79 3.83 -0.65
C ALA A 145 8.11 3.89 -2.14
N PHE A 146 8.66 4.99 -2.61
CA PHE A 146 9.25 5.07 -3.92
C PHE A 146 10.77 5.02 -3.81
N CYS A 147 11.36 4.02 -4.45
CA CYS A 147 12.78 3.73 -4.43
C CYS A 147 13.37 3.85 -5.84
N SER A 148 14.46 4.60 -5.99
CA SER A 148 15.22 4.60 -7.25
C SER A 148 15.98 3.28 -7.43
N TYR A 149 16.29 2.93 -8.65
CA TYR A 149 17.17 1.78 -8.93
C TYR A 149 18.61 1.99 -8.41
N GLY A 150 18.99 3.22 -8.11
CA GLY A 150 20.25 3.54 -7.42
C GLY A 150 20.23 3.36 -5.90
N GLY A 151 19.11 2.89 -5.34
CA GLY A 151 18.97 2.60 -3.91
C GLY A 151 18.54 3.79 -3.04
N TYR A 152 18.09 4.90 -3.64
CA TYR A 152 17.62 6.07 -2.90
C TYR A 152 16.12 6.05 -2.73
N ALA A 153 15.62 6.36 -1.54
CA ALA A 153 14.21 6.63 -1.33
C ALA A 153 13.89 8.06 -1.84
N LEU A 154 12.90 8.15 -2.73
CA LEU A 154 12.50 9.39 -3.39
C LEU A 154 11.18 9.97 -2.85
N ASP A 155 10.60 9.37 -1.83
CA ASP A 155 9.43 9.91 -1.14
C ASP A 155 9.73 10.35 0.28
N LYS A 156 8.87 11.21 0.84
CA LYS A 156 9.00 11.72 2.21
C LYS A 156 7.96 11.14 3.16
N LYS A 157 6.85 10.65 2.64
CA LYS A 157 5.71 10.25 3.46
C LYS A 157 5.93 8.91 4.16
N THR A 158 6.37 7.91 3.44
CA THR A 158 6.62 6.58 4.01
C THR A 158 7.74 6.60 5.06
N PRO A 159 8.90 7.26 4.84
CA PRO A 159 9.90 7.43 5.90
C PRO A 159 9.35 8.13 7.14
N LEU A 160 8.50 9.15 6.99
CA LEU A 160 7.86 9.82 8.11
C LEU A 160 6.93 8.89 8.89
N LEU A 161 6.06 8.17 8.19
CA LEU A 161 5.14 7.21 8.80
C LEU A 161 5.89 6.11 9.57
N ARG A 162 6.98 5.58 9.02
CA ARG A 162 7.85 4.62 9.70
C ARG A 162 8.48 5.19 10.97
N SER A 163 8.92 6.45 10.91
CA SER A 163 9.48 7.14 12.08
C SER A 163 8.44 7.31 13.19
N MET A 164 7.21 7.69 12.83
CA MET A 164 6.11 7.82 13.78
C MET A 164 5.75 6.47 14.41
N GLU A 165 5.68 5.41 13.61
CA GLU A 165 5.42 4.06 14.11
C GLU A 165 6.53 3.56 15.05
N ALA A 166 7.80 3.78 14.69
CA ALA A 166 8.93 3.42 15.54
C ALA A 166 8.88 4.15 16.88
N LEU A 167 8.57 5.45 16.86
CA LEU A 167 8.43 6.25 18.08
C LEU A 167 7.27 5.72 18.94
N HIS A 168 6.11 5.47 18.33
CA HIS A 168 4.95 4.90 19.02
C HIS A 168 5.28 3.59 19.71
N ARG A 169 5.89 2.65 19.00
CA ARG A 169 6.30 1.34 19.58
C ARG A 169 7.24 1.51 20.78
N GLN A 170 8.23 2.39 20.69
CA GLN A 170 9.17 2.61 21.80
C GLN A 170 8.46 3.26 22.99
N THR A 171 7.55 4.20 22.76
CA THR A 171 6.76 4.84 23.81
C THR A 171 5.93 3.79 24.57
N ILE A 172 5.17 2.96 23.85
CA ILE A 172 4.38 1.88 24.46
C ILE A 172 5.27 0.90 25.26
N ARG A 173 6.42 0.54 24.71
CA ARG A 173 7.41 -0.32 25.40
C ARG A 173 7.88 0.25 26.75
N ILE A 174 8.02 1.56 26.83
CA ILE A 174 8.46 2.23 28.08
C ILE A 174 7.30 2.29 29.07
N LEU A 175 6.09 2.61 28.59
CA LEU A 175 4.92 2.77 29.46
C LEU A 175 4.39 1.43 30.03
N LEU A 176 4.67 0.31 29.37
CA LEU A 176 4.26 -1.03 29.82
C LEU A 176 5.32 -1.77 30.63
N ARG A 177 6.43 -1.12 30.99
CA ARG A 177 7.45 -1.64 31.90
C ARG A 177 7.19 -1.17 33.33
#